data_3ecc4167c7302defe17820f3c0aa467b
#
_entry.id   3ecc4167c7302defe17820f3c0aa467b
#
_cell.length_a   1.000
_cell.length_b   1.000
_cell.length_c   1.000
_cell.angle_alpha   90.00
_cell.angle_beta   90.00
_cell.angle_gamma   90.00
#
_symmetry.space_group_name_H-M   'P 1'
#
loop_
_entity.id
_entity.type
_entity.pdbx_description
1 polymer ?
#
loop_
_entity_poly.entity_id
_entity_poly.type
_entity_poly.pdbx_seq_one_letter_code
_entity_poly.pdbx_strand_id
1 'polypeptide(L)'
;SVEIKIVGLDSASNDNSTYRVDMRNHANPTSFLQELEKGMQAVNPDVVITKKGDSIDFPAMMSIASSANIGLRLGRDGRNVVLRRKSITNWSYGRLVKSEAYHALQGRLHIDLGHSFIGKEGGIEGLIEISRISGIPVQDLSRLSPGSAISAIQINQSMNDGVLVPWKKNRAEDIKTGLEMVISDRGGLYLDPLPGVHRDVFELDFASLFPSIIATRNISPETMKCECCKPIISGHSNNVKFPLDPKEAEHLAMSRALSNDNMGLMVPEIGTYSCSLKYGFLPRVVAPIISRRRELKSRMKRKGDEWDKRQNVLKWLLVTCFGYTGYRNARFGRIECHEAICAWSREILLDAKGLAEEDGWRCIHAIVDSIWLVDNEGRTSEEQRSSIRSLMSKIEYNSGIRIELEDFYKWIAFIPNKKSGIPSLTKYFAHGEKGWKIRGIEIRQHSTCNWIRKMQTDMLKNLQFGPPEKIIGQTIGIFFESVSNLTKGEVPLMDLVISRRVRKRPEEYRVSNLTLAALLRGKLLGQEDLLGRKTHFVVVNRSRREPVDRIKLRSEINPNCSSSAINRDGIEFYKALALRASLSILSPFGITEDILL
;
A
#
# COMPACT_ATOMS: atom_id res chain seq x y z
N SER A 1 -19.94 7.31 -22.46
CA SER A 1 -21.19 7.39 -21.69
C SER A 1 -20.90 7.86 -20.28
N VAL A 2 -21.74 8.75 -19.77
CA VAL A 2 -21.75 9.16 -18.36
C VAL A 2 -22.99 8.54 -17.73
N GLU A 3 -22.78 7.75 -16.67
CA GLU A 3 -23.86 7.17 -15.88
C GLU A 3 -23.94 7.91 -14.56
N ILE A 4 -25.06 8.57 -14.29
CA ILE A 4 -25.32 9.24 -13.02
C ILE A 4 -26.20 8.32 -12.18
N LYS A 5 -25.62 7.75 -11.11
CA LYS A 5 -26.36 7.01 -10.10
C LYS A 5 -26.78 7.96 -8.99
N ILE A 6 -28.08 8.06 -8.76
CA ILE A 6 -28.63 8.84 -7.66
C ILE A 6 -28.84 7.89 -6.50
N VAL A 7 -28.20 8.17 -5.36
CA VAL A 7 -28.41 7.44 -4.11
C VAL A 7 -28.97 8.43 -3.11
N GLY A 8 -30.25 8.30 -2.75
CA GLY A 8 -30.86 9.03 -1.65
C GLY A 8 -30.29 8.54 -0.31
N LEU A 9 -29.94 9.46 0.59
CA LEU A 9 -29.49 9.13 1.96
C LEU A 9 -30.66 8.95 2.93
N ASP A 10 -31.89 9.24 2.51
CA ASP A 10 -33.09 9.04 3.34
C ASP A 10 -33.51 7.58 3.32
N SER A 11 -33.52 6.98 4.50
CA SER A 11 -33.94 5.59 4.74
C SER A 11 -35.41 5.28 4.41
N ALA A 12 -36.18 6.28 3.99
CA ALA A 12 -37.58 6.15 3.58
C ALA A 12 -37.81 6.08 2.07
N SER A 13 -36.84 6.42 1.25
CA SER A 13 -36.96 6.29 -0.21
C SER A 13 -35.96 5.27 -0.74
N ASN A 14 -36.44 4.07 -1.06
CA ASN A 14 -35.72 3.04 -1.82
C ASN A 14 -35.52 3.46 -3.31
N ASP A 15 -35.44 4.74 -3.59
CA ASP A 15 -35.33 5.27 -4.94
C ASP A 15 -33.85 5.31 -5.37
N ASN A 16 -33.31 4.12 -5.72
CA ASN A 16 -32.10 3.99 -6.49
C ASN A 16 -32.39 4.30 -7.97
N SER A 17 -32.82 5.51 -8.28
CA SER A 17 -33.04 5.92 -9.67
C SER A 17 -31.68 6.10 -10.35
N THR A 18 -31.50 5.45 -11.50
CA THR A 18 -30.31 5.62 -12.34
C THR A 18 -30.69 6.49 -13.53
N TYR A 19 -30.15 7.71 -13.56
CA TYR A 19 -30.25 8.59 -14.74
C TYR A 19 -29.01 8.36 -15.61
N ARG A 20 -29.20 7.89 -16.83
CA ARG A 20 -28.12 7.59 -17.77
C ARG A 20 -28.14 8.48 -18.97
N VAL A 21 -27.08 9.25 -19.17
CA VAL A 21 -26.85 10.03 -20.39
C VAL A 21 -25.73 9.35 -21.18
N ASP A 22 -26.06 8.90 -22.40
CA ASP A 22 -25.06 8.23 -23.26
C ASP A 22 -24.84 9.07 -24.52
N MET A 23 -23.61 9.51 -24.75
CA MET A 23 -23.25 10.35 -25.90
C MET A 23 -23.60 9.69 -27.24
N ARG A 24 -23.70 8.36 -27.31
CA ARG A 24 -24.11 7.63 -28.53
C ARG A 24 -25.58 7.86 -28.92
N ASN A 25 -26.40 8.26 -27.96
CA ASN A 25 -27.84 8.52 -28.17
C ASN A 25 -28.13 9.97 -28.58
N HIS A 26 -27.06 10.79 -28.72
CA HIS A 26 -27.20 12.21 -29.06
C HIS A 26 -26.67 12.51 -30.47
N ALA A 27 -27.37 13.32 -31.20
CA ALA A 27 -27.01 13.73 -32.58
C ALA A 27 -25.67 14.50 -32.62
N ASN A 28 -25.35 15.21 -31.53
CA ASN A 28 -24.11 15.98 -31.42
C ASN A 28 -23.64 16.06 -29.95
N PRO A 29 -22.36 16.37 -29.71
CA PRO A 29 -21.81 16.48 -28.36
C PRO A 29 -22.47 17.58 -27.50
N THR A 30 -23.01 18.62 -28.11
CA THR A 30 -23.68 19.73 -27.43
C THR A 30 -24.97 19.27 -26.76
N SER A 31 -25.81 18.50 -27.47
CA SER A 31 -27.05 17.96 -26.91
C SER A 31 -26.81 17.02 -25.74
N PHE A 32 -25.71 16.26 -25.78
CA PHE A 32 -25.26 15.42 -24.64
C PHE A 32 -24.95 16.27 -23.40
N LEU A 33 -24.18 17.37 -23.52
CA LEU A 33 -23.86 18.24 -22.39
C LEU A 33 -25.10 18.96 -21.84
N GLN A 34 -26.01 19.41 -22.71
CA GLN A 34 -27.28 20.05 -22.31
C GLN A 34 -28.17 19.07 -21.52
N GLU A 35 -28.26 17.82 -21.96
CA GLU A 35 -29.00 16.79 -21.23
C GLU A 35 -28.35 16.47 -19.87
N LEU A 36 -27.02 16.41 -19.80
CA LEU A 36 -26.29 16.26 -18.55
C LEU A 36 -26.57 17.41 -17.58
N GLU A 37 -26.58 18.67 -18.06
CA GLU A 37 -26.92 19.84 -17.24
C GLU A 37 -28.37 19.78 -16.73
N LYS A 38 -29.33 19.44 -17.59
CA LYS A 38 -30.74 19.23 -17.19
C LYS A 38 -30.88 18.15 -16.13
N GLY A 39 -30.20 17.01 -16.30
CA GLY A 39 -30.20 15.94 -15.33
C GLY A 39 -29.61 16.38 -13.98
N MET A 40 -28.50 17.11 -13.99
CA MET A 40 -27.89 17.66 -12.78
C MET A 40 -28.77 18.69 -12.07
N GLN A 41 -29.56 19.46 -12.81
CA GLN A 41 -30.54 20.42 -12.24
C GLN A 41 -31.77 19.69 -11.67
N ALA A 42 -32.30 18.71 -12.38
CA ALA A 42 -33.48 17.95 -11.96
C ALA A 42 -33.23 17.17 -10.69
N VAL A 43 -32.08 16.47 -10.61
CA VAL A 43 -31.67 15.68 -9.43
C VAL A 43 -31.19 16.57 -8.27
N ASN A 44 -30.58 17.71 -8.60
CA ASN A 44 -30.04 18.71 -7.68
C ASN A 44 -29.20 18.12 -6.51
N PRO A 45 -28.19 17.24 -6.75
CA PRO A 45 -27.44 16.57 -5.69
C PRO A 45 -26.58 17.55 -4.89
N ASP A 46 -26.43 17.31 -3.57
CA ASP A 46 -25.49 18.05 -2.72
C ASP A 46 -24.05 17.59 -2.93
N VAL A 47 -23.86 16.30 -3.18
CA VAL A 47 -22.56 15.66 -3.35
C VAL A 47 -22.49 14.94 -4.68
N VAL A 48 -21.46 15.26 -5.47
CA VAL A 48 -21.14 14.57 -6.72
C VAL A 48 -19.88 13.72 -6.49
N ILE A 49 -20.00 12.41 -6.65
CA ILE A 49 -18.88 11.49 -6.50
C ILE A 49 -18.45 10.99 -7.87
N THR A 50 -17.16 11.11 -8.17
CA THR A 50 -16.55 10.58 -9.39
C THR A 50 -15.42 9.63 -9.08
N LYS A 51 -15.07 8.77 -10.05
CA LYS A 51 -13.92 7.84 -9.90
C LYS A 51 -12.64 8.34 -10.60
N LYS A 52 -12.75 9.27 -11.52
CA LYS A 52 -11.67 9.93 -12.28
C LYS A 52 -12.14 11.26 -12.87
N GLY A 53 -13.05 11.92 -12.22
CA GLY A 53 -13.64 13.18 -12.67
C GLY A 53 -12.59 14.22 -13.02
N ASP A 54 -11.67 14.45 -12.12
CA ASP A 54 -10.61 15.45 -12.30
C ASP A 54 -9.62 15.13 -13.42
N SER A 55 -9.37 13.86 -13.70
CA SER A 55 -8.34 13.42 -14.65
C SER A 55 -8.86 13.03 -16.03
N ILE A 56 -10.14 12.69 -16.16
CA ILE A 56 -10.74 12.18 -17.40
C ILE A 56 -12.05 12.91 -17.72
N ASP A 57 -13.05 12.84 -16.82
CA ASP A 57 -14.42 13.21 -17.17
C ASP A 57 -14.56 14.72 -17.39
N PHE A 58 -14.14 15.55 -16.43
CA PHE A 58 -14.22 17.01 -16.59
C PHE A 58 -13.33 17.54 -17.72
N PRO A 59 -12.07 17.12 -17.89
CA PRO A 59 -11.27 17.53 -19.04
C PRO A 59 -11.93 17.20 -20.37
N ALA A 60 -12.54 16.02 -20.52
CA ALA A 60 -13.23 15.62 -21.75
C ALA A 60 -14.48 16.47 -21.98
N MET A 61 -15.33 16.65 -20.96
CA MET A 61 -16.54 17.48 -21.07
C MET A 61 -16.20 18.96 -21.34
N MET A 62 -15.18 19.49 -20.68
CA MET A 62 -14.71 20.87 -20.91
C MET A 62 -14.14 21.05 -22.33
N SER A 63 -13.46 20.07 -22.89
CA SER A 63 -12.96 20.09 -24.27
C SER A 63 -14.13 20.12 -25.26
N ILE A 64 -15.16 19.29 -25.04
CA ILE A 64 -16.39 19.29 -25.87
C ILE A 64 -17.11 20.65 -25.77
N ALA A 65 -17.30 21.17 -24.56
CA ALA A 65 -17.95 22.45 -24.32
C ALA A 65 -17.21 23.61 -25.02
N SER A 66 -15.86 23.62 -24.91
CA SER A 66 -15.02 24.60 -25.57
C SER A 66 -15.11 24.52 -27.10
N SER A 67 -15.08 23.32 -27.68
CA SER A 67 -15.20 23.11 -29.13
C SER A 67 -16.57 23.55 -29.67
N ALA A 68 -17.62 23.45 -28.86
CA ALA A 68 -18.97 23.85 -29.20
C ALA A 68 -19.29 25.30 -28.82
N ASN A 69 -18.35 26.02 -28.23
CA ASN A 69 -18.49 27.37 -27.69
C ASN A 69 -19.68 27.53 -26.72
N ILE A 70 -19.88 26.53 -25.84
CA ILE A 70 -20.89 26.53 -24.79
C ILE A 70 -20.22 26.42 -23.40
N GLY A 71 -20.96 26.83 -22.36
CA GLY A 71 -20.55 26.64 -20.99
C GLY A 71 -20.87 25.23 -20.49
N LEU A 72 -20.14 24.74 -19.50
CA LEU A 72 -20.45 23.52 -18.75
C LEU A 72 -20.90 23.91 -17.33
N ARG A 73 -22.22 23.89 -17.07
CA ARG A 73 -22.86 24.45 -15.87
C ARG A 73 -23.41 23.34 -14.98
N LEU A 74 -22.52 22.68 -14.25
CA LEU A 74 -22.89 21.56 -13.36
C LEU A 74 -23.04 21.98 -11.88
N GLY A 75 -22.75 23.25 -11.57
CA GLY A 75 -22.96 23.85 -10.25
C GLY A 75 -24.39 24.28 -10.00
N ARG A 76 -24.66 24.80 -8.77
CA ARG A 76 -25.97 25.38 -8.40
C ARG A 76 -26.10 26.85 -8.74
N ASP A 77 -24.99 27.54 -8.91
CA ASP A 77 -24.95 28.99 -9.19
C ASP A 77 -25.06 29.34 -10.70
N GLY A 78 -25.24 28.34 -11.54
CA GLY A 78 -25.31 28.51 -12.99
C GLY A 78 -23.99 28.89 -13.66
N ARG A 79 -22.89 28.94 -12.92
CA ARG A 79 -21.55 29.21 -13.48
C ARG A 79 -20.91 27.96 -14.05
N ASN A 80 -19.95 28.17 -14.92
CA ASN A 80 -19.16 27.09 -15.49
C ASN A 80 -18.35 26.35 -14.41
N VAL A 81 -18.06 25.08 -14.66
CA VAL A 81 -17.10 24.30 -13.86
C VAL A 81 -15.78 25.04 -13.73
N VAL A 82 -15.29 25.22 -12.51
CA VAL A 82 -14.10 26.02 -12.22
C VAL A 82 -12.87 25.11 -12.07
N LEU A 83 -11.84 25.35 -12.87
CA LEU A 83 -10.53 24.76 -12.69
C LEU A 83 -9.77 25.48 -11.57
N ARG A 84 -9.83 24.96 -10.33
CA ARG A 84 -9.13 25.56 -9.18
C ARG A 84 -7.63 25.33 -9.19
N ARG A 85 -7.17 24.20 -9.71
CA ARG A 85 -5.75 23.86 -9.79
C ARG A 85 -5.47 23.09 -11.08
N LYS A 86 -4.43 23.50 -11.81
CA LYS A 86 -3.90 22.76 -12.96
C LYS A 86 -3.17 21.48 -12.50
N SER A 87 -3.05 20.51 -13.38
CA SER A 87 -2.20 19.34 -13.12
C SER A 87 -0.73 19.75 -13.01
N ILE A 88 -0.01 19.18 -12.04
CA ILE A 88 1.39 19.46 -11.77
C ILE A 88 2.15 18.14 -11.70
N THR A 89 3.34 18.08 -12.30
CA THR A 89 4.23 16.92 -12.22
C THR A 89 5.44 17.28 -11.37
N ASN A 90 5.63 16.56 -10.26
CA ASN A 90 6.71 16.80 -9.30
C ASN A 90 7.53 15.52 -9.09
N TRP A 91 8.82 15.69 -8.75
CA TRP A 91 9.65 14.62 -8.22
C TRP A 91 9.34 14.39 -6.75
N SER A 92 9.06 13.15 -6.39
CA SER A 92 8.85 12.74 -5.00
C SER A 92 9.51 11.37 -4.78
N TYR A 93 10.41 11.26 -3.83
CA TYR A 93 11.17 10.02 -3.52
C TYR A 93 11.78 9.35 -4.76
N GLY A 94 12.45 10.12 -5.61
CA GLY A 94 13.06 9.62 -6.84
C GLY A 94 12.07 9.15 -7.92
N ARG A 95 10.79 9.52 -7.80
CA ARG A 95 9.73 9.18 -8.76
C ARG A 95 9.00 10.43 -9.23
N LEU A 96 8.67 10.45 -10.51
CA LEU A 96 7.73 11.44 -11.04
C LEU A 96 6.32 11.09 -10.59
N VAL A 97 5.68 12.05 -9.92
CA VAL A 97 4.29 11.97 -9.47
C VAL A 97 3.52 13.10 -10.13
N LYS A 98 2.48 12.75 -10.88
CA LYS A 98 1.54 13.72 -11.44
C LYS A 98 0.40 13.91 -10.45
N SER A 99 0.22 15.14 -9.96
CA SER A 99 -0.98 15.59 -9.28
C SER A 99 -1.97 16.03 -10.34
N GLU A 100 -3.15 15.43 -10.42
CA GLU A 100 -4.17 15.78 -11.40
C GLU A 100 -4.78 17.17 -11.09
N ALA A 101 -5.48 17.72 -12.06
CA ALA A 101 -6.21 18.98 -11.91
C ALA A 101 -7.27 18.91 -10.80
N TYR A 102 -7.81 20.03 -10.38
CA TYR A 102 -8.94 20.10 -9.46
C TYR A 102 -10.07 20.92 -10.07
N HIS A 103 -11.18 20.26 -10.34
CA HIS A 103 -12.40 20.87 -10.88
C HIS A 103 -13.43 21.00 -9.76
N ALA A 104 -13.93 22.22 -9.53
CA ALA A 104 -14.93 22.50 -8.52
C ALA A 104 -16.29 22.80 -9.14
N LEU A 105 -17.33 22.28 -8.50
CA LEU A 105 -18.73 22.56 -8.80
C LEU A 105 -19.24 23.56 -7.76
N GLN A 106 -19.59 24.76 -8.17
CA GLN A 106 -20.05 25.78 -7.24
C GLN A 106 -21.41 25.40 -6.64
N GLY A 107 -21.52 25.51 -5.31
CA GLY A 107 -22.72 25.12 -4.57
C GLY A 107 -22.96 23.61 -4.42
N ARG A 108 -21.99 22.76 -4.83
CA ARG A 108 -21.99 21.31 -4.63
C ARG A 108 -20.63 20.82 -4.18
N LEU A 109 -20.58 19.74 -3.41
CA LEU A 109 -19.33 19.06 -3.11
C LEU A 109 -18.98 18.11 -4.26
N HIS A 110 -17.75 18.20 -4.77
CA HIS A 110 -17.23 17.24 -5.73
C HIS A 110 -16.11 16.41 -5.09
N ILE A 111 -16.32 15.10 -4.97
CA ILE A 111 -15.40 14.12 -4.38
C ILE A 111 -14.90 13.20 -5.48
N ASP A 112 -13.60 13.23 -5.79
CA ASP A 112 -13.00 12.30 -6.75
C ASP A 112 -12.28 11.15 -6.02
N LEU A 113 -12.89 9.97 -5.98
CA LEU A 113 -12.33 8.76 -5.37
C LEU A 113 -11.11 8.22 -6.12
N GLY A 114 -10.95 8.58 -7.39
CA GLY A 114 -9.83 8.17 -8.23
C GLY A 114 -8.59 9.06 -8.14
N HIS A 115 -8.65 10.21 -7.47
CA HIS A 115 -7.58 11.19 -7.45
C HIS A 115 -6.49 10.83 -6.42
N SER A 116 -6.86 10.70 -5.14
CA SER A 116 -5.92 10.44 -4.05
C SER A 116 -5.76 8.95 -3.75
N PHE A 117 -4.69 8.63 -3.02
CA PHE A 117 -4.49 7.29 -2.45
C PHE A 117 -5.58 6.96 -1.41
N ILE A 118 -5.94 7.93 -0.56
CA ILE A 118 -6.97 7.77 0.49
C ILE A 118 -8.33 7.42 -0.13
N GLY A 119 -8.72 8.15 -1.18
CA GLY A 119 -9.98 7.88 -1.89
C GLY A 119 -10.02 6.50 -2.56
N LYS A 120 -8.87 6.06 -3.12
CA LYS A 120 -8.78 4.74 -3.77
C LYS A 120 -8.88 3.57 -2.80
N GLU A 121 -8.22 3.67 -1.64
CA GLU A 121 -8.15 2.60 -0.65
C GLU A 121 -9.33 2.60 0.32
N GLY A 122 -9.83 3.78 0.67
CA GLY A 122 -10.85 3.94 1.71
C GLY A 122 -12.24 4.29 1.23
N GLY A 123 -12.40 4.62 -0.05
CA GLY A 123 -13.69 5.10 -0.55
C GLY A 123 -14.17 6.36 0.17
N ILE A 124 -15.49 6.61 0.12
CA ILE A 124 -16.11 7.74 0.81
C ILE A 124 -16.05 7.55 2.35
N GLU A 125 -16.19 6.34 2.83
CA GLU A 125 -16.22 5.98 4.23
C GLU A 125 -14.86 6.30 4.90
N GLY A 126 -13.77 5.96 4.24
CA GLY A 126 -12.42 6.27 4.70
C GLY A 126 -12.11 7.76 4.65
N LEU A 127 -12.57 8.46 3.61
CA LEU A 127 -12.43 9.92 3.52
C LEU A 127 -13.16 10.64 4.66
N ILE A 128 -14.38 10.23 5.00
CA ILE A 128 -15.14 10.78 6.13
C ILE A 128 -14.42 10.50 7.46
N GLU A 129 -13.91 9.28 7.66
CA GLU A 129 -13.17 8.92 8.88
C GLU A 129 -11.95 9.83 9.09
N ILE A 130 -11.13 10.01 8.06
CA ILE A 130 -9.94 10.89 8.15
C ILE A 130 -10.33 12.36 8.26
N SER A 131 -11.37 12.81 7.55
CA SER A 131 -11.86 14.20 7.63
C SER A 131 -12.23 14.58 9.07
N ARG A 132 -12.91 13.70 9.78
CA ARG A 132 -13.29 13.91 11.19
C ARG A 132 -12.09 14.06 12.13
N ILE A 133 -11.02 13.30 11.86
CA ILE A 133 -9.81 13.31 12.71
C ILE A 133 -8.90 14.49 12.34
N SER A 134 -8.77 14.80 11.03
CA SER A 134 -7.84 15.81 10.54
C SER A 134 -8.40 17.23 10.47
N GLY A 135 -9.75 17.37 10.51
CA GLY A 135 -10.42 18.65 10.28
C GLY A 135 -10.39 19.13 8.81
N ILE A 136 -9.82 18.35 7.89
CA ILE A 136 -9.78 18.70 6.47
C ILE A 136 -11.13 18.36 5.83
N PRO A 137 -11.75 19.27 5.06
CA PRO A 137 -12.98 18.97 4.32
C PRO A 137 -12.82 17.76 3.40
N VAL A 138 -13.82 16.88 3.33
CA VAL A 138 -13.80 15.63 2.55
C VAL A 138 -13.44 15.88 1.08
N GLN A 139 -13.96 16.97 0.50
CA GLN A 139 -13.70 17.36 -0.88
C GLN A 139 -12.20 17.61 -1.13
N ASP A 140 -11.53 18.33 -0.23
CA ASP A 140 -10.11 18.64 -0.35
C ASP A 140 -9.27 17.39 -0.04
N LEU A 141 -9.66 16.63 1.00
CA LEU A 141 -8.99 15.40 1.39
C LEU A 141 -8.99 14.34 0.28
N SER A 142 -10.03 14.29 -0.56
CA SER A 142 -10.09 13.40 -1.72
C SER A 142 -8.95 13.65 -2.73
N ARG A 143 -8.23 14.78 -2.63
CA ARG A 143 -7.13 15.21 -3.51
C ARG A 143 -5.79 15.33 -2.80
N LEU A 144 -5.75 15.06 -1.50
CA LEU A 144 -4.55 15.16 -0.68
C LEU A 144 -3.92 13.80 -0.39
N SER A 145 -2.65 13.83 0.02
CA SER A 145 -1.92 12.62 0.44
C SER A 145 -2.20 12.28 1.91
N PRO A 146 -1.95 11.03 2.34
CA PRO A 146 -1.96 10.69 3.78
C PRO A 146 -1.02 11.57 4.61
N GLY A 147 0.09 12.02 4.03
CA GLY A 147 1.02 12.95 4.67
C GLY A 147 0.41 14.31 4.97
N SER A 148 -0.45 14.83 4.12
CA SER A 148 -1.19 16.07 4.38
C SER A 148 -2.17 15.90 5.54
N ALA A 149 -2.84 14.74 5.60
CA ALA A 149 -3.77 14.43 6.68
C ALA A 149 -3.06 14.33 8.03
N ILE A 150 -1.93 13.59 8.12
CA ILE A 150 -1.18 13.49 9.38
C ILE A 150 -0.60 14.84 9.80
N SER A 151 -0.15 15.68 8.85
CA SER A 151 0.32 17.02 9.16
C SER A 151 -0.79 17.90 9.74
N ALA A 152 -2.02 17.81 9.22
CA ALA A 152 -3.15 18.54 9.77
C ALA A 152 -3.49 18.08 11.18
N ILE A 153 -3.48 16.76 11.45
CA ILE A 153 -3.70 16.22 12.79
C ILE A 153 -2.64 16.74 13.78
N GLN A 154 -1.37 16.72 13.36
CA GLN A 154 -0.27 17.26 14.17
C GLN A 154 -0.41 18.76 14.43
N ILE A 155 -0.84 19.55 13.44
CA ILE A 155 -1.10 20.98 13.59
C ILE A 155 -2.26 21.18 14.59
N ASN A 156 -3.36 20.46 14.45
CA ASN A 156 -4.50 20.56 15.36
C ASN A 156 -4.09 20.20 16.81
N GLN A 157 -3.30 19.14 17.00
CA GLN A 157 -2.77 18.78 18.31
C GLN A 157 -1.88 19.89 18.89
N SER A 158 -0.99 20.47 18.07
CA SER A 158 -0.12 21.55 18.48
C SER A 158 -0.91 22.80 18.93
N MET A 159 -1.97 23.14 18.20
CA MET A 159 -2.87 24.24 18.56
C MET A 159 -3.61 23.97 19.88
N ASN A 160 -4.10 22.74 20.07
CA ASN A 160 -4.77 22.33 21.32
C ASN A 160 -3.82 22.38 22.53
N ASP A 161 -2.54 22.05 22.31
CA ASP A 161 -1.49 22.11 23.33
C ASP A 161 -0.97 23.55 23.58
N GLY A 162 -1.43 24.55 22.83
CA GLY A 162 -0.95 25.93 22.91
C GLY A 162 0.48 26.11 22.42
N VAL A 163 0.98 25.21 21.56
CA VAL A 163 2.34 25.20 21.05
C VAL A 163 2.39 25.81 19.64
N LEU A 164 3.37 26.65 19.38
CA LEU A 164 3.59 27.26 18.06
C LEU A 164 3.97 26.20 17.03
N VAL A 165 3.28 26.23 15.88
CA VAL A 165 3.58 25.34 14.76
C VAL A 165 4.84 25.79 14.03
N PRO A 166 5.87 24.95 13.90
CA PRO A 166 7.07 25.30 13.16
C PRO A 166 6.75 25.57 11.67
N TRP A 167 7.22 26.70 11.13
CA TRP A 167 7.08 26.99 9.70
C TRP A 167 7.78 25.93 8.83
N LYS A 168 9.03 25.59 9.24
CA LYS A 168 9.84 24.53 8.63
C LYS A 168 10.55 23.77 9.74
N LYS A 169 11.01 22.55 9.44
CA LYS A 169 11.98 21.85 10.30
C LYS A 169 13.25 22.71 10.39
N ASN A 170 13.55 23.17 11.58
CA ASN A 170 14.69 24.07 11.83
C ASN A 170 15.72 23.46 12.80
N ARG A 171 15.52 22.21 13.21
CA ARG A 171 16.45 21.51 14.10
C ARG A 171 17.47 20.74 13.25
N ALA A 172 18.74 20.98 13.49
CA ALA A 172 19.82 20.18 12.93
C ALA A 172 19.73 18.74 13.48
N GLU A 173 20.20 17.79 12.71
CA GLU A 173 20.40 16.41 13.15
C GLU A 173 21.63 16.34 14.05
N ASP A 174 21.65 15.42 15.00
CA ASP A 174 22.81 15.19 15.85
C ASP A 174 24.01 14.75 15.00
N ILE A 175 25.20 15.28 15.30
CA ILE A 175 26.43 14.87 14.63
C ILE A 175 26.75 13.44 15.04
N LYS A 176 27.00 12.58 14.06
CA LYS A 176 27.33 11.16 14.24
C LYS A 176 28.63 10.81 13.55
N THR A 177 29.39 9.92 14.17
CA THR A 177 30.50 9.25 13.51
C THR A 177 30.01 8.28 12.44
N GLY A 178 30.90 7.85 11.54
CA GLY A 178 30.53 6.85 10.52
C GLY A 178 30.02 5.52 11.11
N LEU A 179 30.57 5.10 12.26
CA LEU A 179 30.10 3.90 12.95
C LEU A 179 28.71 4.09 13.56
N GLU A 180 28.46 5.22 14.22
CA GLU A 180 27.13 5.54 14.76
C GLU A 180 26.07 5.61 13.64
N MET A 181 26.42 6.15 12.47
CA MET A 181 25.50 6.16 11.31
C MET A 181 25.16 4.74 10.85
N VAL A 182 26.16 3.84 10.75
CA VAL A 182 25.93 2.44 10.36
C VAL A 182 25.06 1.71 11.39
N ILE A 183 25.21 1.99 12.67
CA ILE A 183 24.42 1.36 13.74
C ILE A 183 23.00 1.91 13.75
N SER A 184 22.80 3.21 13.58
CA SER A 184 21.51 3.87 13.68
C SER A 184 20.61 3.68 12.44
N ASP A 185 21.19 3.58 11.23
CA ASP A 185 20.45 3.50 9.96
C ASP A 185 20.30 2.05 9.45
N ARG A 186 19.94 1.13 10.34
CA ARG A 186 19.73 -0.29 9.97
C ARG A 186 18.31 -0.61 9.48
N GLY A 187 17.34 0.27 9.72
CA GLY A 187 15.93 0.02 9.45
C GLY A 187 15.33 -1.08 10.32
N GLY A 188 14.32 -1.80 9.81
CA GLY A 188 13.72 -2.95 10.49
C GLY A 188 14.55 -4.23 10.34
N LEU A 189 14.31 -5.21 11.22
CA LEU A 189 14.97 -6.51 11.16
C LEU A 189 14.34 -7.41 10.11
N TYR A 190 15.20 -8.11 9.37
CA TYR A 190 14.84 -9.17 8.42
C TYR A 190 15.68 -10.40 8.71
N LEU A 191 15.05 -11.52 8.98
CA LEU A 191 15.71 -12.82 9.08
C LEU A 191 15.45 -13.59 7.79
N ASP A 192 16.50 -14.13 7.19
CA ASP A 192 16.38 -14.91 5.96
C ASP A 192 15.45 -16.12 6.19
N PRO A 193 14.51 -16.36 5.25
CA PRO A 193 13.64 -17.52 5.36
C PRO A 193 14.43 -18.81 5.18
N LEU A 194 14.03 -19.86 5.90
CA LEU A 194 14.57 -21.19 5.70
C LEU A 194 14.12 -21.73 4.33
N PRO A 195 15.06 -22.29 3.52
CA PRO A 195 14.73 -22.81 2.19
C PRO A 195 13.66 -23.90 2.20
N GLY A 196 12.86 -23.94 1.13
CA GLY A 196 11.95 -25.06 0.85
C GLY A 196 10.50 -24.79 1.20
N VAL A 197 9.77 -25.87 1.41
CA VAL A 197 8.33 -25.88 1.73
C VAL A 197 8.17 -26.30 3.18
N HIS A 198 7.48 -25.48 3.96
CA HIS A 198 7.20 -25.73 5.37
C HIS A 198 5.70 -25.94 5.58
N ARG A 199 5.34 -26.87 6.48
CA ARG A 199 3.96 -27.22 6.80
C ARG A 199 3.57 -26.72 8.18
N ASP A 200 2.28 -26.55 8.40
CA ASP A 200 1.67 -26.18 9.68
C ASP A 200 2.33 -24.94 10.32
N VAL A 201 2.32 -23.84 9.54
CA VAL A 201 3.04 -22.61 9.87
C VAL A 201 2.08 -21.56 10.44
N PHE A 202 2.40 -21.04 11.62
CA PHE A 202 1.70 -19.92 12.24
C PHE A 202 2.40 -18.60 11.89
N GLU A 203 1.67 -17.64 11.37
CA GLU A 203 2.15 -16.26 11.17
C GLU A 203 1.58 -15.37 12.26
N LEU A 204 2.45 -14.80 13.07
CA LEU A 204 2.12 -13.79 14.06
C LEU A 204 2.54 -12.41 13.55
N ASP A 205 1.69 -11.39 13.73
CA ASP A 205 1.92 -10.02 13.25
C ASP A 205 1.64 -9.01 14.36
N PHE A 206 2.57 -8.08 14.61
CA PHE A 206 2.39 -7.02 15.58
C PHE A 206 1.41 -5.97 15.07
N ALA A 207 0.38 -5.69 15.84
CA ALA A 207 -0.65 -4.72 15.48
C ALA A 207 -0.10 -3.29 15.45
N SER A 208 0.20 -2.77 14.25
CA SER A 208 0.75 -1.41 14.06
C SER A 208 2.05 -1.18 14.84
N LEU A 209 3.06 -2.05 14.68
CA LEU A 209 4.29 -2.08 15.47
C LEU A 209 4.92 -0.68 15.66
N PHE A 210 5.32 0.00 14.59
CA PHE A 210 6.01 1.30 14.68
C PHE A 210 5.18 2.40 15.38
N PRO A 211 3.89 2.60 15.05
CA PRO A 211 3.06 3.52 15.83
C PRO A 211 2.90 3.14 17.29
N SER A 212 2.80 1.84 17.58
CA SER A 212 2.71 1.35 18.97
C SER A 212 4.00 1.62 19.74
N ILE A 213 5.17 1.47 19.11
CA ILE A 213 6.47 1.85 19.68
C ILE A 213 6.51 3.35 19.98
N ILE A 214 6.05 4.21 19.06
CA ILE A 214 5.98 5.66 19.29
C ILE A 214 5.22 5.93 20.59
N ALA A 215 4.05 5.33 20.76
CA ALA A 215 3.19 5.54 21.90
C ALA A 215 3.78 4.91 23.19
N THR A 216 4.15 3.62 23.17
CA THR A 216 4.56 2.87 24.36
C THR A 216 5.98 3.17 24.84
N ARG A 217 6.85 3.65 23.97
CA ARG A 217 8.23 4.05 24.28
C ARG A 217 8.40 5.57 24.33
N ASN A 218 7.30 6.31 24.25
CA ASN A 218 7.25 7.77 24.37
C ASN A 218 8.22 8.50 23.43
N ILE A 219 8.24 8.11 22.15
CA ILE A 219 9.17 8.64 21.17
C ILE A 219 8.58 9.87 20.50
N SER A 220 9.21 11.03 20.71
CA SER A 220 8.82 12.32 20.13
C SER A 220 10.05 13.23 20.02
N PRO A 221 10.08 14.21 19.11
CA PRO A 221 11.25 15.10 18.97
C PRO A 221 11.74 15.75 20.27
N GLU A 222 10.83 16.14 21.14
CA GLU A 222 11.13 16.80 22.43
C GLU A 222 11.43 15.80 23.56
N THR A 223 11.05 14.52 23.41
CA THR A 223 11.32 13.50 24.43
C THR A 223 12.66 12.80 24.23
N MET A 224 13.23 12.83 23.01
CA MET A 224 14.52 12.23 22.73
C MET A 224 15.66 13.05 23.32
N LYS A 225 16.52 12.41 24.15
CA LYS A 225 17.63 13.05 24.87
C LYS A 225 17.16 14.29 25.65
N CYS A 226 16.08 14.15 26.42
CA CYS A 226 15.53 15.25 27.21
C CYS A 226 16.49 15.63 28.36
N GLU A 227 16.46 16.88 28.78
CA GLU A 227 17.31 17.38 29.89
C GLU A 227 16.80 16.94 31.28
N CYS A 228 15.54 16.53 31.38
CA CYS A 228 14.92 16.15 32.66
C CYS A 228 15.21 14.70 33.09
N CYS A 229 15.69 13.84 32.19
CA CYS A 229 16.01 12.45 32.48
C CYS A 229 17.51 12.20 32.41
N LYS A 230 17.98 11.19 33.15
CA LYS A 230 19.38 10.73 33.12
C LYS A 230 19.48 9.48 32.25
N PRO A 231 20.55 9.34 31.45
CA PRO A 231 20.84 8.08 30.79
C PRO A 231 21.17 7.01 31.83
N ILE A 232 20.74 5.79 31.59
CA ILE A 232 21.10 4.64 32.46
C ILE A 232 22.56 4.28 32.16
N ILE A 233 23.42 4.36 33.17
CA ILE A 233 24.78 3.85 33.12
C ILE A 233 24.75 2.40 33.61
N SER A 234 24.88 1.45 32.69
CA SER A 234 25.01 -0.01 32.85
C SER A 234 24.08 -0.73 33.86
N GLY A 235 23.34 -1.71 33.38
CA GLY A 235 22.76 -2.80 34.18
C GLY A 235 21.30 -2.67 34.61
N HIS A 236 20.64 -1.53 34.48
CA HIS A 236 19.22 -1.38 34.80
C HIS A 236 18.41 -1.09 33.53
N SER A 237 17.70 -2.07 33.05
CA SER A 237 16.71 -1.88 32.00
C SER A 237 15.46 -1.21 32.61
N ASN A 238 15.20 0.03 32.22
CA ASN A 238 13.96 0.69 32.58
C ASN A 238 12.86 0.22 31.63
N ASN A 239 12.14 -0.85 32.03
CA ASN A 239 11.08 -1.50 31.23
C ASN A 239 9.73 -0.76 31.27
N VAL A 240 9.73 0.54 31.54
CA VAL A 240 8.50 1.32 31.54
C VAL A 240 7.86 1.35 30.16
N LYS A 241 6.59 1.04 30.11
CA LYS A 241 5.75 1.07 28.93
C LYS A 241 4.60 2.02 29.17
N PHE A 242 4.48 3.03 28.34
CA PHE A 242 3.34 3.94 28.42
C PHE A 242 2.07 3.26 27.90
N PRO A 243 0.93 3.45 28.57
CA PRO A 243 -0.36 2.97 28.07
C PRO A 243 -0.77 3.75 26.80
N LEU A 244 -1.69 3.16 26.02
CA LEU A 244 -2.21 3.81 24.81
C LEU A 244 -3.29 4.87 25.10
N ASP A 245 -3.83 4.91 26.31
CA ASP A 245 -4.69 6.00 26.71
C ASP A 245 -3.82 7.21 27.09
N PRO A 246 -3.98 8.37 26.42
CA PRO A 246 -3.15 9.54 26.69
C PRO A 246 -3.27 10.06 28.12
N LYS A 247 -4.45 9.96 28.78
CA LYS A 247 -4.66 10.42 30.15
C LYS A 247 -3.91 9.53 31.15
N GLU A 248 -4.00 8.21 30.95
CA GLU A 248 -3.25 7.25 31.77
C GLU A 248 -1.74 7.42 31.58
N ALA A 249 -1.30 7.67 30.33
CA ALA A 249 0.10 7.91 30.01
C ALA A 249 0.63 9.21 30.66
N GLU A 250 -0.12 10.28 30.62
CA GLU A 250 0.21 11.55 31.30
C GLU A 250 0.25 11.37 32.82
N HIS A 251 -0.69 10.62 33.38
CA HIS A 251 -0.72 10.30 34.81
C HIS A 251 0.50 9.48 35.23
N LEU A 252 0.89 8.48 34.42
CA LEU A 252 2.11 7.71 34.67
C LEU A 252 3.36 8.59 34.65
N ALA A 253 3.49 9.46 33.64
CA ALA A 253 4.61 10.41 33.56
C ALA A 253 4.69 11.34 34.78
N MET A 254 3.56 11.87 35.21
CA MET A 254 3.47 12.73 36.40
C MET A 254 3.80 11.97 37.70
N SER A 255 3.32 10.76 37.87
CA SER A 255 3.63 9.90 39.02
C SER A 255 5.15 9.65 39.12
N ARG A 256 5.82 9.36 38.01
CA ARG A 256 7.27 9.17 37.97
C ARG A 256 8.04 10.46 38.27
N ALA A 257 7.56 11.60 37.80
CA ALA A 257 8.14 12.90 38.12
C ALA A 257 8.06 13.20 39.63
N LEU A 258 6.92 12.89 40.25
CA LEU A 258 6.73 13.07 41.71
C LEU A 258 7.60 12.11 42.54
N SER A 259 7.84 10.90 42.06
CA SER A 259 8.71 9.92 42.75
C SER A 259 10.22 10.13 42.47
N ASN A 260 10.60 11.17 41.77
CA ASN A 260 11.99 11.42 41.31
C ASN A 260 12.64 10.26 40.53
N ASP A 261 11.82 9.38 39.92
CA ASP A 261 12.30 8.32 39.05
C ASP A 261 12.63 8.89 37.66
N ASN A 262 13.75 9.58 37.58
CA ASN A 262 14.18 10.34 36.41
C ASN A 262 15.08 9.54 35.43
N MET A 263 14.98 8.22 35.46
CA MET A 263 15.70 7.39 34.48
C MET A 263 15.00 7.40 33.12
N GLY A 264 15.73 7.76 32.06
CA GLY A 264 15.24 7.75 30.69
C GLY A 264 14.98 6.31 30.19
N LEU A 265 14.11 6.19 29.19
CA LEU A 265 13.85 4.90 28.52
C LEU A 265 14.96 4.67 27.47
N MET A 266 15.91 3.83 27.79
CA MET A 266 17.05 3.55 26.89
C MET A 266 16.58 2.88 25.61
N VAL A 267 17.05 3.39 24.50
CA VAL A 267 16.81 2.80 23.18
C VAL A 267 17.88 1.74 22.91
N PRO A 268 17.49 0.52 22.53
CA PRO A 268 18.44 -0.53 22.21
C PRO A 268 19.48 -0.11 21.16
N GLU A 269 20.68 -0.65 21.21
CA GLU A 269 21.79 -0.54 20.25
C GLU A 269 22.38 0.88 20.06
N ILE A 270 21.59 1.95 20.09
CA ILE A 270 22.01 3.29 19.64
C ILE A 270 22.38 4.27 20.77
N GLY A 271 22.40 3.83 22.04
CA GLY A 271 22.88 4.62 23.17
C GLY A 271 22.16 5.94 23.43
N THR A 272 20.91 6.07 22.98
CA THR A 272 20.02 7.21 23.22
C THR A 272 18.86 6.82 24.13
N TYR A 273 18.06 7.78 24.57
CA TYR A 273 16.91 7.53 25.42
C TYR A 273 15.74 8.48 25.11
N SER A 274 14.51 8.05 25.47
CA SER A 274 13.32 8.87 25.49
C SER A 274 12.91 9.24 26.92
N CYS A 275 12.12 10.29 27.06
CA CYS A 275 11.68 10.82 28.34
C CYS A 275 10.71 9.87 29.05
N SER A 276 10.88 9.69 30.37
CA SER A 276 9.96 8.94 31.24
C SER A 276 9.07 9.84 32.11
N LEU A 277 9.35 11.16 32.14
CA LEU A 277 8.70 12.13 33.04
C LEU A 277 7.70 13.06 32.35
N LYS A 278 7.70 13.12 31.04
CA LYS A 278 6.78 13.95 30.23
C LYS A 278 6.28 13.15 29.05
N TYR A 279 4.96 13.07 28.91
CA TYR A 279 4.36 12.38 27.77
C TYR A 279 4.49 13.21 26.50
N GLY A 280 4.97 12.60 25.43
CA GLY A 280 5.38 13.29 24.22
C GLY A 280 4.24 13.69 23.29
N PHE A 281 4.55 14.61 22.38
CA PHE A 281 3.62 15.12 21.37
C PHE A 281 3.19 14.04 20.35
N LEU A 282 4.15 13.32 19.73
CA LEU A 282 3.82 12.28 18.76
C LEU A 282 3.00 11.13 19.37
N PRO A 283 3.31 10.63 20.55
CA PRO A 283 2.43 9.70 21.29
C PRO A 283 0.97 10.19 21.40
N ARG A 284 0.73 11.45 21.77
CA ARG A 284 -0.63 12.04 21.84
C ARG A 284 -1.34 12.06 20.49
N VAL A 285 -0.61 12.18 19.39
CA VAL A 285 -1.16 12.12 18.02
C VAL A 285 -1.51 10.68 17.61
N VAL A 286 -0.62 9.71 17.87
CA VAL A 286 -0.79 8.35 17.31
C VAL A 286 -1.65 7.43 18.16
N ALA A 287 -1.61 7.56 19.48
CA ALA A 287 -2.32 6.66 20.39
C ALA A 287 -3.85 6.67 20.18
N PRO A 288 -4.53 7.83 20.03
CA PRO A 288 -5.96 7.87 19.72
C PRO A 288 -6.29 7.21 18.37
N ILE A 289 -5.43 7.35 17.36
CA ILE A 289 -5.62 6.73 16.04
C ILE A 289 -5.49 5.20 16.13
N ILE A 290 -4.53 4.70 16.92
CA ILE A 290 -4.38 3.26 17.19
C ILE A 290 -5.63 2.71 17.87
N SER A 291 -6.10 3.38 18.92
CA SER A 291 -7.29 2.99 19.67
C SER A 291 -8.53 2.98 18.77
N ARG A 292 -8.72 4.04 17.97
CA ARG A 292 -9.81 4.12 16.99
C ARG A 292 -9.75 2.99 15.95
N ARG A 293 -8.56 2.68 15.43
CA ARG A 293 -8.38 1.56 14.49
C ARG A 293 -8.74 0.22 15.13
N ARG A 294 -8.37 -0.01 16.40
CA ARG A 294 -8.75 -1.24 17.15
C ARG A 294 -10.26 -1.37 17.29
N GLU A 295 -10.93 -0.27 17.64
CA GLU A 295 -12.40 -0.22 17.73
C GLU A 295 -13.04 -0.58 16.39
N LEU A 296 -12.59 0.02 15.27
CA LEU A 296 -13.11 -0.26 13.93
C LEU A 296 -12.88 -1.73 13.52
N LYS A 297 -11.70 -2.30 13.80
CA LYS A 297 -11.42 -3.73 13.59
C LYS A 297 -12.37 -4.64 14.37
N SER A 298 -12.72 -4.29 15.61
CA SER A 298 -13.67 -5.06 16.41
C SER A 298 -15.09 -5.03 15.83
N ARG A 299 -15.49 -3.88 15.27
CA ARG A 299 -16.80 -3.71 14.60
C ARG A 299 -16.85 -4.44 13.25
N MET A 300 -15.76 -4.49 12.50
CA MET A 300 -15.63 -5.20 11.23
C MET A 300 -16.01 -6.67 11.36
N LYS A 301 -15.55 -7.34 12.42
CA LYS A 301 -15.90 -8.75 12.70
C LYS A 301 -17.42 -8.98 12.87
N ARG A 302 -18.21 -7.93 13.11
CA ARG A 302 -19.65 -7.99 13.34
C ARG A 302 -20.50 -7.48 12.18
N LYS A 303 -20.00 -6.57 11.33
CA LYS A 303 -20.84 -5.76 10.40
C LYS A 303 -20.28 -5.54 8.97
N GLY A 304 -19.15 -6.17 8.54
CA GLY A 304 -18.76 -6.21 7.11
C GLY A 304 -17.86 -5.09 6.59
N ASP A 305 -17.77 -4.96 5.24
CA ASP A 305 -16.74 -4.23 4.48
C ASP A 305 -16.61 -2.71 4.74
N GLU A 306 -17.66 -2.03 5.17
CA GLU A 306 -17.64 -0.59 5.42
C GLU A 306 -16.61 -0.21 6.50
N TRP A 307 -16.53 -1.03 7.55
CA TRP A 307 -15.59 -0.84 8.65
C TRP A 307 -14.16 -1.18 8.26
N ASP A 308 -13.99 -2.10 7.30
CA ASP A 308 -12.67 -2.44 6.75
C ASP A 308 -12.05 -1.25 6.03
N LYS A 309 -12.79 -0.54 5.18
CA LYS A 309 -12.32 0.65 4.49
C LYS A 309 -11.85 1.74 5.47
N ARG A 310 -12.62 1.97 6.55
CA ARG A 310 -12.28 2.97 7.58
C ARG A 310 -11.01 2.59 8.34
N GLN A 311 -10.88 1.35 8.83
CA GLN A 311 -9.67 0.93 9.55
C GLN A 311 -8.44 0.88 8.65
N ASN A 312 -8.61 0.56 7.37
CA ASN A 312 -7.51 0.48 6.41
C ASN A 312 -6.87 1.84 6.14
N VAL A 313 -7.66 2.90 6.00
CA VAL A 313 -7.09 4.26 5.84
C VAL A 313 -6.38 4.74 7.09
N LEU A 314 -6.83 4.37 8.30
CA LEU A 314 -6.11 4.64 9.54
C LEU A 314 -4.78 3.89 9.62
N LYS A 315 -4.71 2.65 9.09
CA LYS A 315 -3.44 1.93 8.94
C LYS A 315 -2.44 2.75 8.13
N TRP A 316 -2.85 3.26 6.97
CA TRP A 316 -1.97 4.06 6.11
C TRP A 316 -1.58 5.39 6.74
N LEU A 317 -2.47 6.00 7.51
CA LEU A 317 -2.18 7.22 8.25
C LEU A 317 -1.08 6.99 9.30
N LEU A 318 -1.18 5.90 10.06
CA LEU A 318 -0.19 5.49 11.06
C LEU A 318 1.18 5.16 10.44
N VAL A 319 1.20 4.42 9.33
CA VAL A 319 2.44 4.14 8.57
C VAL A 319 3.08 5.44 8.08
N THR A 320 2.26 6.39 7.63
CA THR A 320 2.76 7.69 7.17
C THR A 320 3.34 8.50 8.33
N CYS A 321 2.74 8.45 9.52
CA CYS A 321 3.26 9.12 10.71
C CYS A 321 4.68 8.67 11.05
N PHE A 322 4.93 7.35 11.05
CA PHE A 322 6.27 6.80 11.21
C PHE A 322 7.24 7.33 10.12
N GLY A 323 6.85 7.27 8.84
CA GLY A 323 7.69 7.78 7.75
C GLY A 323 8.02 9.28 7.89
N TYR A 324 7.12 10.05 8.49
CA TYR A 324 7.32 11.49 8.72
C TYR A 324 8.31 11.80 9.86
N THR A 325 8.59 10.87 10.76
CA THR A 325 9.64 11.08 11.77
C THR A 325 11.03 11.22 11.13
N GLY A 326 11.31 10.46 10.06
CA GLY A 326 12.55 10.57 9.29
C GLY A 326 12.48 11.49 8.06
N TYR A 327 11.31 12.09 7.74
CA TYR A 327 11.17 12.89 6.54
C TYR A 327 11.77 14.30 6.73
N ARG A 328 12.70 14.66 5.85
CA ARG A 328 13.46 15.91 5.89
C ARG A 328 12.59 17.16 6.04
N ASN A 329 11.43 17.21 5.40
CA ASN A 329 10.56 18.39 5.38
C ASN A 329 9.38 18.30 6.36
N ALA A 330 9.29 17.25 7.18
CA ALA A 330 8.24 17.13 8.19
C ALA A 330 8.49 18.15 9.32
N ARG A 331 7.46 18.93 9.65
CA ARG A 331 7.55 19.99 10.68
C ARG A 331 7.91 19.44 12.05
N PHE A 332 7.33 18.30 12.40
CA PHE A 332 7.53 17.59 13.67
C PHE A 332 8.39 16.32 13.50
N GLY A 333 9.26 16.29 12.47
CA GLY A 333 10.17 15.17 12.22
C GLY A 333 11.52 15.38 12.90
N ARG A 334 12.10 14.27 13.42
CA ARG A 334 13.46 14.18 13.93
C ARG A 334 14.00 12.80 13.60
N ILE A 335 15.17 12.73 12.97
CA ILE A 335 15.73 11.45 12.49
C ILE A 335 16.02 10.49 13.66
N GLU A 336 16.42 11.00 14.81
CA GLU A 336 16.68 10.19 16.01
C GLU A 336 15.42 9.48 16.51
N CYS A 337 14.22 10.06 16.28
CA CYS A 337 12.96 9.34 16.54
C CYS A 337 12.79 8.16 15.59
N HIS A 338 13.09 8.33 14.31
CA HIS A 338 13.01 7.27 13.31
C HIS A 338 13.95 6.11 13.64
N GLU A 339 15.20 6.44 13.99
CA GLU A 339 16.23 5.49 14.38
C GLU A 339 15.83 4.73 15.65
N ALA A 340 15.32 5.43 16.66
CA ALA A 340 14.83 4.82 17.90
C ALA A 340 13.67 3.85 17.66
N ILE A 341 12.70 4.21 16.80
CA ILE A 341 11.59 3.32 16.45
C ILE A 341 12.10 2.05 15.76
N CYS A 342 13.05 2.20 14.83
CA CYS A 342 13.66 1.06 14.14
C CYS A 342 14.44 0.15 15.11
N ALA A 343 15.22 0.73 16.03
CA ALA A 343 15.98 -0.01 17.03
C ALA A 343 15.05 -0.81 17.95
N TRP A 344 14.01 -0.18 18.50
CA TRP A 344 12.99 -0.86 19.29
C TRP A 344 12.25 -1.96 18.51
N SER A 345 11.99 -1.75 17.22
CA SER A 345 11.31 -2.78 16.42
C SER A 345 12.16 -4.03 16.23
N ARG A 346 13.49 -3.86 16.09
CA ARG A 346 14.43 -4.99 16.00
C ARG A 346 14.49 -5.78 17.30
N GLU A 347 14.62 -5.08 18.43
CA GLU A 347 14.66 -5.67 19.75
C GLU A 347 13.37 -6.47 20.05
N ILE A 348 12.21 -5.86 19.86
CA ILE A 348 10.91 -6.50 20.09
C ILE A 348 10.74 -7.76 19.23
N LEU A 349 11.21 -7.74 17.99
CA LEU A 349 11.12 -8.91 17.11
C LEU A 349 12.09 -10.02 17.52
N LEU A 350 13.29 -9.66 18.01
CA LEU A 350 14.27 -10.62 18.55
C LEU A 350 13.78 -11.24 19.86
N ASP A 351 13.23 -10.44 20.76
CA ASP A 351 12.60 -10.91 21.99
C ASP A 351 11.45 -11.90 21.70
N ALA A 352 10.58 -11.54 20.74
CA ALA A 352 9.50 -12.43 20.32
C ALA A 352 10.00 -13.75 19.74
N LYS A 353 11.11 -13.72 18.97
CA LYS A 353 11.78 -14.91 18.46
C LYS A 353 12.34 -15.75 19.61
N GLY A 354 13.06 -15.13 20.56
CA GLY A 354 13.63 -15.82 21.72
C GLY A 354 12.55 -16.53 22.54
N LEU A 355 11.46 -15.81 22.91
CA LEU A 355 10.32 -16.39 23.62
C LEU A 355 9.65 -17.55 22.86
N ALA A 356 9.59 -17.46 21.53
CA ALA A 356 9.05 -18.55 20.73
C ALA A 356 9.95 -19.79 20.75
N GLU A 357 11.27 -19.60 20.65
CA GLU A 357 12.25 -20.70 20.70
C GLU A 357 12.31 -21.35 22.08
N GLU A 358 12.20 -20.59 23.16
CA GLU A 358 12.07 -21.09 24.54
C GLU A 358 10.79 -21.94 24.74
N ASP A 359 9.70 -21.59 24.06
CA ASP A 359 8.43 -22.33 24.09
C ASP A 359 8.38 -23.51 23.07
N GLY A 360 9.53 -23.89 22.46
CA GLY A 360 9.64 -25.03 21.54
C GLY A 360 9.16 -24.76 20.12
N TRP A 361 9.06 -23.49 19.71
CA TRP A 361 8.77 -23.11 18.35
C TRP A 361 10.03 -22.82 17.56
N ARG A 362 10.07 -23.20 16.29
CA ARG A 362 11.16 -22.85 15.38
C ARG A 362 10.74 -21.65 14.53
N CYS A 363 11.51 -20.58 14.60
CA CYS A 363 11.34 -19.44 13.70
C CYS A 363 11.92 -19.78 12.33
N ILE A 364 11.07 -19.82 11.30
CA ILE A 364 11.48 -20.08 9.90
C ILE A 364 11.68 -18.81 9.09
N HIS A 365 11.11 -17.69 9.51
CA HIS A 365 11.24 -16.39 8.86
C HIS A 365 10.74 -15.28 9.78
N ALA A 366 11.30 -14.07 9.64
CA ALA A 366 10.76 -12.87 10.26
C ALA A 366 11.01 -11.63 9.40
N ILE A 367 10.02 -10.74 9.33
CA ILE A 367 10.10 -9.46 8.60
C ILE A 367 9.46 -8.37 9.45
N VAL A 368 10.25 -7.44 9.95
CA VAL A 368 9.85 -6.17 10.58
C VAL A 368 8.86 -6.34 11.73
N ASP A 369 7.62 -6.71 11.44
CA ASP A 369 6.47 -6.84 12.35
C ASP A 369 5.82 -8.23 12.34
N SER A 370 6.32 -9.15 11.50
CA SER A 370 5.78 -10.50 11.37
C SER A 370 6.82 -11.57 11.63
N ILE A 371 6.40 -12.69 12.26
CA ILE A 371 7.22 -13.89 12.53
C ILE A 371 6.45 -15.14 12.11
N TRP A 372 7.15 -16.08 11.44
CA TRP A 372 6.61 -17.38 11.00
C TRP A 372 7.20 -18.50 11.84
N LEU A 373 6.33 -19.26 12.48
CA LEU A 373 6.69 -20.27 13.47
C LEU A 373 6.19 -21.66 13.04
N VAL A 374 7.02 -22.65 13.24
CA VAL A 374 6.70 -24.07 13.06
C VAL A 374 6.94 -24.78 14.38
N ASP A 375 6.07 -25.71 14.73
CA ASP A 375 6.24 -26.54 15.92
C ASP A 375 7.49 -27.42 15.81
N ASN A 376 8.30 -27.49 16.87
CA ASN A 376 9.53 -28.28 16.93
C ASN A 376 9.46 -29.42 17.96
N GLU A 377 8.32 -29.56 18.66
CA GLU A 377 8.12 -30.57 19.72
C GLU A 377 7.14 -31.67 19.32
N GLY A 378 6.55 -31.61 18.12
CA GLY A 378 5.62 -32.63 17.65
C GLY A 378 4.24 -32.57 18.31
N ARG A 379 3.80 -31.38 18.71
CA ARG A 379 2.50 -31.15 19.34
C ARG A 379 1.36 -31.46 18.38
N THR A 380 0.24 -31.91 18.92
CA THR A 380 -1.01 -32.01 18.16
C THR A 380 -1.53 -30.64 17.74
N SER A 381 -2.39 -30.58 16.73
CA SER A 381 -2.95 -29.31 16.22
C SER A 381 -3.68 -28.50 17.31
N GLU A 382 -4.28 -29.15 18.30
CA GLU A 382 -4.97 -28.49 19.40
C GLU A 382 -3.97 -27.91 20.41
N GLU A 383 -2.93 -28.67 20.75
CA GLU A 383 -1.83 -28.22 21.60
C GLU A 383 -1.08 -27.07 20.97
N GLN A 384 -0.79 -27.12 19.66
CA GLN A 384 -0.19 -26.01 18.92
C GLN A 384 -1.01 -24.74 19.03
N ARG A 385 -2.34 -24.80 18.83
CA ARG A 385 -3.23 -23.64 18.96
C ARG A 385 -3.32 -23.09 20.38
N SER A 386 -3.19 -23.94 21.40
CA SER A 386 -3.14 -23.52 22.81
C SER A 386 -1.81 -22.87 23.12
N SER A 387 -0.71 -23.49 22.73
CA SER A 387 0.66 -22.99 22.92
C SER A 387 0.88 -21.63 22.25
N ILE A 388 0.42 -21.48 20.99
CA ILE A 388 0.57 -20.20 20.28
C ILE A 388 -0.21 -19.05 20.95
N ARG A 389 -1.38 -19.32 21.54
CA ARG A 389 -2.13 -18.31 22.31
C ARG A 389 -1.39 -17.90 23.59
N SER A 390 -0.79 -18.87 24.29
CA SER A 390 0.03 -18.61 25.46
C SER A 390 1.25 -17.77 25.09
N LEU A 391 1.96 -18.14 24.02
CA LEU A 391 3.10 -17.41 23.49
C LEU A 391 2.73 -15.96 23.11
N MET A 392 1.61 -15.76 22.43
CA MET A 392 1.13 -14.40 22.10
C MET A 392 0.93 -13.56 23.35
N SER A 393 0.34 -14.12 24.42
CA SER A 393 0.14 -13.40 25.69
C SER A 393 1.50 -13.05 26.35
N LYS A 394 2.48 -13.93 26.31
CA LYS A 394 3.85 -13.66 26.81
C LYS A 394 4.53 -12.54 26.02
N ILE A 395 4.43 -12.57 24.68
CA ILE A 395 4.98 -11.53 23.82
C ILE A 395 4.30 -10.18 24.07
N GLU A 396 2.97 -10.15 24.18
CA GLU A 396 2.23 -8.92 24.51
C GLU A 396 2.62 -8.34 25.86
N TYR A 397 2.75 -9.17 26.89
CA TYR A 397 3.20 -8.74 28.20
C TYR A 397 4.62 -8.17 28.16
N ASN A 398 5.54 -8.86 27.50
CA ASN A 398 6.95 -8.45 27.41
C ASN A 398 7.13 -7.17 26.56
N SER A 399 6.48 -7.07 25.41
CA SER A 399 6.61 -5.92 24.51
C SER A 399 5.74 -4.72 24.90
N GLY A 400 4.57 -4.93 25.54
CA GLY A 400 3.51 -3.96 25.72
C GLY A 400 2.74 -3.66 24.43
N ILE A 401 2.96 -4.46 23.37
CA ILE A 401 2.37 -4.26 22.05
C ILE A 401 1.59 -5.51 21.66
N ARG A 402 0.36 -5.30 21.21
CA ARG A 402 -0.52 -6.39 20.78
C ARG A 402 0.04 -7.12 19.59
N ILE A 403 0.03 -8.47 19.66
CA ILE A 403 0.34 -9.36 18.55
C ILE A 403 -0.92 -10.15 18.16
N GLU A 404 -1.10 -10.40 16.87
CA GLU A 404 -2.28 -11.07 16.32
C GLU A 404 -1.84 -12.30 15.52
N LEU A 405 -2.62 -13.38 15.59
CA LEU A 405 -2.48 -14.49 14.65
C LEU A 405 -3.01 -14.04 13.28
N GLU A 406 -2.08 -13.74 12.38
CA GLU A 406 -2.44 -13.28 11.03
C GLU A 406 -3.08 -14.41 10.22
N ASP A 407 -2.45 -15.57 10.17
CA ASP A 407 -3.00 -16.76 9.53
C ASP A 407 -2.31 -18.04 10.03
N PHE A 408 -2.95 -19.19 9.78
CA PHE A 408 -2.36 -20.52 9.89
C PHE A 408 -2.26 -21.11 8.49
N TYR A 409 -1.04 -21.41 8.05
CA TYR A 409 -0.76 -21.97 6.74
C TYR A 409 -0.60 -23.48 6.81
N LYS A 410 -1.41 -24.22 6.05
CA LYS A 410 -1.20 -25.66 5.81
C LYS A 410 0.19 -25.91 5.24
N TRP A 411 0.66 -24.98 4.42
CA TRP A 411 2.02 -24.95 3.92
C TRP A 411 2.39 -23.56 3.36
N ILE A 412 3.69 -23.25 3.37
CA ILE A 412 4.31 -22.06 2.78
C ILE A 412 5.53 -22.49 1.97
N ALA A 413 5.76 -21.85 0.83
CA ALA A 413 6.92 -22.06 -0.02
C ALA A 413 7.72 -20.77 -0.19
N PHE A 414 8.99 -20.79 0.21
CA PHE A 414 9.93 -19.69 0.00
C PHE A 414 10.71 -19.89 -1.30
N ILE A 415 10.70 -18.86 -2.17
CA ILE A 415 11.25 -18.95 -3.51
C ILE A 415 12.76 -18.70 -3.49
N PRO A 416 13.58 -19.66 -3.91
CA PRO A 416 15.03 -19.52 -3.94
C PRO A 416 15.46 -18.47 -5.00
N ASN A 417 16.53 -17.75 -4.70
CA ASN A 417 17.20 -16.91 -5.67
C ASN A 417 17.97 -17.78 -6.67
N LYS A 418 17.78 -17.54 -7.96
CA LYS A 418 18.43 -18.33 -9.04
C LYS A 418 19.97 -18.40 -8.93
N LYS A 419 20.63 -17.38 -8.34
CA LYS A 419 22.10 -17.32 -8.28
C LYS A 419 22.67 -17.89 -6.98
N SER A 420 22.07 -17.56 -5.83
CA SER A 420 22.61 -17.93 -4.52
C SER A 420 21.93 -19.15 -3.90
N GLY A 421 20.78 -19.58 -4.39
CA GLY A 421 19.95 -20.61 -3.75
C GLY A 421 19.27 -20.14 -2.46
N ILE A 422 19.68 -19.00 -1.89
CA ILE A 422 19.08 -18.42 -0.68
C ILE A 422 17.70 -17.88 -1.01
N PRO A 423 16.65 -18.18 -0.24
CA PRO A 423 15.32 -17.66 -0.48
C PRO A 423 15.27 -16.14 -0.41
N SER A 424 14.44 -15.55 -1.24
CA SER A 424 14.22 -14.11 -1.22
C SER A 424 13.30 -13.74 -0.05
N LEU A 425 13.69 -12.76 0.76
CA LEU A 425 12.93 -12.25 1.93
C LEU A 425 11.45 -11.97 1.66
N THR A 426 11.14 -11.49 0.45
CA THR A 426 9.79 -11.00 0.13
C THR A 426 9.10 -11.79 -0.99
N LYS A 427 9.60 -12.98 -1.35
CA LYS A 427 9.00 -13.82 -2.39
C LYS A 427 8.61 -15.17 -1.83
N TYR A 428 7.34 -15.33 -1.58
CA TYR A 428 6.76 -16.57 -1.09
C TYR A 428 5.27 -16.65 -1.46
N PHE A 429 4.74 -17.85 -1.37
CA PHE A 429 3.31 -18.09 -1.42
C PHE A 429 2.93 -19.17 -0.42
N ALA A 430 1.75 -19.01 0.18
CA ALA A 430 1.24 -19.86 1.24
C ALA A 430 -0.26 -20.11 1.04
N HIS A 431 -0.73 -21.28 1.44
CA HIS A 431 -2.13 -21.61 1.47
C HIS A 431 -2.56 -21.85 2.92
N GLY A 432 -3.42 -20.97 3.42
CA GLY A 432 -3.88 -20.96 4.80
C GLY A 432 -5.38 -21.01 4.96
N GLU A 433 -5.86 -20.80 6.19
CA GLU A 433 -7.28 -20.75 6.53
C GLU A 433 -8.02 -19.59 5.83
N LYS A 434 -7.31 -18.45 5.66
CA LYS A 434 -7.84 -17.27 4.94
C LYS A 434 -7.66 -17.36 3.41
N GLY A 435 -7.15 -18.49 2.90
CA GLY A 435 -6.87 -18.70 1.49
C GLY A 435 -5.41 -18.45 1.10
N TRP A 436 -5.18 -17.93 -0.10
CA TRP A 436 -3.84 -17.72 -0.63
C TRP A 436 -3.19 -16.41 -0.14
N LYS A 437 -2.02 -16.49 0.48
CA LYS A 437 -1.12 -15.36 0.68
C LYS A 437 0.03 -15.43 -0.34
N ILE A 438 0.12 -14.44 -1.20
CA ILE A 438 1.08 -14.41 -2.32
C ILE A 438 1.87 -13.11 -2.26
N ARG A 439 3.21 -13.21 -2.26
CA ARG A 439 4.12 -12.08 -2.22
C ARG A 439 5.20 -12.18 -3.31
N GLY A 440 5.52 -11.06 -3.93
CA GLY A 440 6.68 -10.87 -4.80
C GLY A 440 6.70 -11.58 -6.14
N ILE A 441 5.79 -12.51 -6.43
CA ILE A 441 5.70 -13.20 -7.73
C ILE A 441 4.88 -12.42 -8.76
N GLU A 442 4.92 -12.87 -10.02
CA GLU A 442 4.42 -12.14 -11.18
C GLU A 442 2.94 -11.80 -11.09
N ILE A 443 2.09 -12.68 -10.54
CA ILE A 443 0.65 -12.46 -10.37
C ILE A 443 0.33 -11.20 -9.55
N ARG A 444 1.20 -10.79 -8.63
CA ARG A 444 1.05 -9.59 -7.80
C ARG A 444 1.64 -8.33 -8.44
N GLN A 445 2.40 -8.46 -9.53
CA GLN A 445 3.06 -7.33 -10.19
C GLN A 445 2.10 -6.62 -11.15
N HIS A 446 1.99 -5.30 -11.04
CA HIS A 446 1.13 -4.50 -11.93
C HIS A 446 1.54 -4.53 -13.41
N SER A 447 2.78 -4.92 -13.71
CA SER A 447 3.30 -5.02 -15.08
C SER A 447 2.96 -6.32 -15.77
N THR A 448 2.50 -7.32 -15.04
CA THR A 448 2.21 -8.67 -15.56
C THR A 448 0.93 -8.66 -16.39
N CYS A 449 0.96 -9.23 -17.58
CA CYS A 449 -0.20 -9.39 -18.44
C CYS A 449 -1.20 -10.40 -17.85
N ASN A 450 -2.45 -10.30 -18.28
CA ASN A 450 -3.54 -11.11 -17.74
C ASN A 450 -3.37 -12.61 -18.02
N TRP A 451 -2.82 -12.97 -19.17
CA TRP A 451 -2.50 -14.35 -19.53
C TRP A 451 -1.58 -15.04 -18.51
N ILE A 452 -0.47 -14.40 -18.12
CA ILE A 452 0.43 -14.90 -17.08
C ILE A 452 -0.28 -14.98 -15.72
N ARG A 453 -1.15 -14.00 -15.39
CA ARG A 453 -1.93 -14.04 -14.16
C ARG A 453 -2.88 -15.23 -14.12
N LYS A 454 -3.58 -15.52 -15.21
CA LYS A 454 -4.46 -16.69 -15.34
C LYS A 454 -3.65 -17.98 -15.13
N MET A 455 -2.57 -18.17 -15.89
CA MET A 455 -1.69 -19.33 -15.77
C MET A 455 -1.22 -19.55 -14.32
N GLN A 456 -0.64 -18.54 -13.67
CA GLN A 456 -0.19 -18.66 -12.28
C GLN A 456 -1.36 -18.90 -11.30
N THR A 457 -2.54 -18.32 -11.55
CA THR A 457 -3.73 -18.58 -10.75
C THR A 457 -4.14 -20.04 -10.82
N ASP A 458 -4.14 -20.62 -12.02
CA ASP A 458 -4.55 -22.01 -12.23
C ASP A 458 -3.51 -22.99 -11.67
N MET A 459 -2.21 -22.68 -11.79
CA MET A 459 -1.14 -23.42 -11.11
C MET A 459 -1.32 -23.43 -9.58
N LEU A 460 -1.59 -22.27 -8.98
CA LEU A 460 -1.82 -22.17 -7.53
C LEU A 460 -3.10 -22.90 -7.11
N LYS A 461 -4.19 -22.76 -7.86
CA LYS A 461 -5.44 -23.51 -7.60
C LYS A 461 -5.20 -25.02 -7.60
N ASN A 462 -4.41 -25.53 -8.55
CA ASN A 462 -4.08 -26.95 -8.60
C ASN A 462 -3.30 -27.38 -7.36
N LEU A 463 -2.34 -26.58 -6.89
CA LEU A 463 -1.54 -26.86 -5.70
C LEU A 463 -2.34 -26.91 -4.37
N GLN A 464 -3.57 -26.39 -4.32
CA GLN A 464 -4.39 -26.41 -3.08
C GLN A 464 -5.09 -27.76 -2.83
N PHE A 465 -5.26 -28.63 -3.85
CA PHE A 465 -6.08 -29.83 -3.76
C PHE A 465 -5.38 -31.07 -3.15
N GLY A 466 -4.13 -30.95 -2.75
CA GLY A 466 -3.40 -32.05 -2.14
C GLY A 466 -2.01 -31.66 -1.66
N PRO A 467 -1.20 -32.59 -1.19
CA PRO A 467 0.20 -32.34 -0.92
C PRO A 467 0.87 -31.80 -2.19
N PRO A 468 1.54 -30.65 -2.14
CA PRO A 468 2.11 -30.01 -3.33
C PRO A 468 2.99 -30.95 -4.16
N GLU A 469 3.75 -31.82 -3.52
CA GLU A 469 4.68 -32.74 -4.15
C GLU A 469 3.98 -33.78 -5.04
N LYS A 470 2.75 -34.18 -4.70
CA LYS A 470 1.97 -35.19 -5.46
C LYS A 470 1.33 -34.64 -6.72
N ILE A 471 1.16 -33.33 -6.84
CA ILE A 471 0.43 -32.67 -7.94
C ILE A 471 1.32 -31.80 -8.82
N ILE A 472 2.64 -31.83 -8.60
CA ILE A 472 3.62 -31.05 -9.37
C ILE A 472 3.52 -31.32 -10.87
N GLY A 473 3.40 -32.60 -11.28
CA GLY A 473 3.27 -32.96 -12.69
C GLY A 473 2.07 -32.30 -13.37
N GLN A 474 0.92 -32.27 -12.70
CA GLN A 474 -0.28 -31.59 -13.21
C GLN A 474 -0.06 -30.07 -13.29
N THR A 475 0.63 -29.49 -12.30
CA THR A 475 0.95 -28.06 -12.30
C THR A 475 1.90 -27.69 -13.46
N ILE A 476 2.86 -28.56 -13.79
CA ILE A 476 3.72 -28.41 -14.98
C ILE A 476 2.87 -28.50 -16.26
N GLY A 477 1.90 -29.39 -16.33
CA GLY A 477 0.96 -29.51 -17.44
C GLY A 477 0.24 -28.19 -17.78
N ILE A 478 -0.17 -27.41 -16.77
CA ILE A 478 -0.81 -26.09 -16.95
C ILE A 478 0.13 -25.12 -17.68
N PHE A 479 1.43 -25.16 -17.39
CA PHE A 479 2.42 -24.35 -18.12
C PHE A 479 2.48 -24.74 -19.60
N PHE A 480 2.63 -26.02 -19.91
CA PHE A 480 2.73 -26.50 -21.29
C PHE A 480 1.44 -26.24 -22.09
N GLU A 481 0.27 -26.42 -21.48
CA GLU A 481 -1.02 -26.09 -22.10
C GLU A 481 -1.11 -24.60 -22.42
N SER A 482 -0.75 -23.73 -21.46
CA SER A 482 -0.76 -22.27 -21.64
C SER A 482 0.16 -21.85 -22.79
N VAL A 483 1.36 -22.42 -22.87
CA VAL A 483 2.33 -22.15 -23.94
C VAL A 483 1.84 -22.69 -25.29
N SER A 484 1.21 -23.86 -25.31
CA SER A 484 0.59 -24.43 -26.52
C SER A 484 -0.50 -23.52 -27.07
N ASN A 485 -1.43 -23.07 -26.23
CA ASN A 485 -2.52 -22.17 -26.63
C ASN A 485 -1.99 -20.82 -27.17
N LEU A 486 -0.90 -20.27 -26.56
CA LEU A 486 -0.24 -19.09 -27.08
C LEU A 486 0.33 -19.34 -28.51
N THR A 487 1.01 -20.46 -28.71
CA THR A 487 1.67 -20.82 -29.97
C THR A 487 0.65 -21.12 -31.08
N LYS A 488 -0.48 -21.73 -30.74
CA LYS A 488 -1.60 -21.98 -31.66
C LYS A 488 -2.37 -20.72 -32.05
N GLY A 489 -2.08 -19.58 -31.41
CA GLY A 489 -2.80 -18.33 -31.71
C GLY A 489 -4.14 -18.18 -31.01
N GLU A 490 -4.42 -18.94 -29.95
CA GLU A 490 -5.72 -19.00 -29.28
C GLU A 490 -5.85 -17.97 -28.13
N VAL A 491 -4.75 -17.31 -27.73
CA VAL A 491 -4.76 -16.34 -26.62
C VAL A 491 -5.23 -14.97 -27.09
N PRO A 492 -6.26 -14.36 -26.50
CA PRO A 492 -6.71 -13.01 -26.84
C PRO A 492 -5.58 -11.97 -26.67
N LEU A 493 -5.37 -11.08 -27.64
CA LEU A 493 -4.34 -10.03 -27.56
C LEU A 493 -4.51 -9.14 -26.32
N MET A 494 -5.73 -8.90 -25.91
CA MET A 494 -6.02 -8.11 -24.70
C MET A 494 -5.47 -8.76 -23.43
N ASP A 495 -5.34 -10.07 -23.36
CA ASP A 495 -4.75 -10.80 -22.24
C ASP A 495 -3.22 -10.72 -22.21
N LEU A 496 -2.60 -10.34 -23.34
CA LEU A 496 -1.15 -10.17 -23.48
C LEU A 496 -0.68 -8.72 -23.21
N VAL A 497 -1.59 -7.80 -22.88
CA VAL A 497 -1.26 -6.39 -22.62
C VAL A 497 -0.40 -6.25 -21.36
N ILE A 498 0.76 -5.63 -21.55
CA ILE A 498 1.72 -5.29 -20.49
C ILE A 498 1.55 -3.84 -20.10
N SER A 499 1.62 -3.56 -18.78
CA SER A 499 1.60 -2.20 -18.24
C SER A 499 2.99 -1.76 -17.81
N ARG A 500 3.44 -0.57 -18.20
CA ARG A 500 4.71 0.02 -17.74
C ARG A 500 4.49 1.46 -17.30
N ARG A 501 5.08 1.84 -16.16
CA ARG A 501 5.08 3.24 -15.72
C ARG A 501 6.13 4.03 -16.49
N VAL A 502 5.73 5.15 -17.05
CA VAL A 502 6.61 6.09 -17.73
C VAL A 502 7.29 6.99 -16.68
N ARG A 503 8.62 6.90 -16.59
CA ARG A 503 9.42 7.64 -15.60
C ARG A 503 10.31 8.70 -16.21
N LYS A 504 10.49 8.66 -17.53
CA LYS A 504 11.40 9.51 -18.29
C LYS A 504 10.73 9.95 -19.59
N ARG A 505 11.14 11.08 -20.10
CA ARG A 505 10.77 11.51 -21.45
C ARG A 505 11.52 10.67 -22.49
N PRO A 506 11.03 10.57 -23.74
CA PRO A 506 11.71 9.78 -24.79
C PRO A 506 13.19 10.10 -24.94
N GLU A 507 13.57 11.37 -24.84
CA GLU A 507 14.94 11.88 -25.04
C GLU A 507 15.90 11.48 -23.89
N GLU A 508 15.36 11.11 -22.73
CA GLU A 508 16.14 10.75 -21.53
C GLU A 508 16.50 9.24 -21.48
N TYR A 509 16.01 8.44 -22.44
CA TYR A 509 16.31 7.02 -22.51
C TYR A 509 17.63 6.78 -23.25
N ARG A 510 18.62 6.21 -22.55
CA ARG A 510 19.91 5.81 -23.14
C ARG A 510 19.85 4.49 -23.92
N VAL A 511 18.86 3.65 -23.64
CA VAL A 511 18.69 2.32 -24.22
C VAL A 511 17.28 2.22 -24.81
N SER A 512 17.21 1.67 -26.04
CA SER A 512 15.93 1.41 -26.72
C SER A 512 15.21 0.22 -26.08
N ASN A 513 14.40 0.50 -25.06
CA ASN A 513 13.56 -0.48 -24.38
C ASN A 513 12.09 -0.38 -24.83
N LEU A 514 11.27 -1.36 -24.40
CA LEU A 514 9.85 -1.42 -24.78
C LEU A 514 9.01 -0.23 -24.27
N THR A 515 9.43 0.44 -23.19
CA THR A 515 8.74 1.64 -22.73
C THR A 515 8.98 2.82 -23.65
N LEU A 516 10.24 3.00 -24.11
CA LEU A 516 10.56 4.00 -25.13
C LEU A 516 9.81 3.71 -26.44
N ALA A 517 9.77 2.45 -26.88
CA ALA A 517 9.01 2.04 -28.07
C ALA A 517 7.53 2.45 -27.96
N ALA A 518 6.91 2.24 -26.79
CA ALA A 518 5.53 2.62 -26.54
C ALA A 518 5.31 4.14 -26.54
N LEU A 519 6.26 4.91 -26.02
CA LEU A 519 6.19 6.38 -26.04
C LEU A 519 6.33 6.94 -27.46
N LEU A 520 7.30 6.45 -28.22
CA LEU A 520 7.50 6.88 -29.60
C LEU A 520 6.28 6.55 -30.47
N ARG A 521 5.70 5.34 -30.29
CA ARG A 521 4.48 4.95 -30.99
C ARG A 521 3.28 5.80 -30.58
N GLY A 522 3.14 6.12 -29.27
CA GLY A 522 2.10 7.04 -28.79
C GLY A 522 2.21 8.43 -29.40
N LYS A 523 3.43 8.95 -29.53
CA LYS A 523 3.70 10.24 -30.18
C LYS A 523 3.27 10.24 -31.66
N LEU A 524 3.57 9.16 -32.40
CA LEU A 524 3.13 8.99 -33.79
C LEU A 524 1.59 8.97 -33.93
N LEU A 525 0.88 8.49 -32.91
CA LEU A 525 -0.58 8.42 -32.86
C LEU A 525 -1.23 9.67 -32.22
N GLY A 526 -0.46 10.73 -31.99
CA GLY A 526 -0.96 11.97 -31.40
C GLY A 526 -1.40 11.84 -29.93
N GLN A 527 -0.91 10.84 -29.19
CA GLN A 527 -1.24 10.71 -27.77
C GLN A 527 -0.49 11.75 -26.93
N GLU A 528 -1.16 12.23 -25.87
CA GLU A 528 -0.57 13.13 -24.89
C GLU A 528 0.64 12.54 -24.16
N ASP A 529 1.49 13.40 -23.58
CA ASP A 529 2.60 13.01 -22.74
C ASP A 529 2.13 12.14 -21.56
N LEU A 530 2.66 10.94 -21.50
CA LEU A 530 2.36 9.93 -20.46
C LEU A 530 3.31 9.99 -19.27
N LEU A 531 4.12 11.03 -19.14
CA LEU A 531 5.07 11.16 -18.04
C LEU A 531 4.36 11.08 -16.67
N GLY A 532 4.84 10.15 -15.81
CA GLY A 532 4.20 9.84 -14.52
C GLY A 532 2.98 8.92 -14.58
N ARG A 533 2.47 8.60 -15.78
CA ARG A 533 1.36 7.67 -16.03
C ARG A 533 1.84 6.29 -16.45
N LYS A 534 0.92 5.39 -16.75
CA LYS A 534 1.22 4.06 -17.30
C LYS A 534 0.92 4.04 -18.80
N THR A 535 1.82 3.43 -19.58
CA THR A 535 1.55 2.99 -20.94
C THR A 535 1.16 1.51 -20.95
N HIS A 536 0.32 1.13 -21.91
CA HIS A 536 -0.22 -0.22 -22.07
C HIS A 536 0.00 -0.68 -23.50
N PHE A 537 0.68 -1.80 -23.68
CA PHE A 537 1.05 -2.30 -25.01
C PHE A 537 1.20 -3.82 -25.05
N VAL A 538 1.16 -4.38 -26.26
CA VAL A 538 1.49 -5.77 -26.58
C VAL A 538 2.80 -5.79 -27.35
N VAL A 539 3.68 -6.74 -27.08
CA VAL A 539 4.91 -6.97 -27.83
C VAL A 539 4.58 -7.84 -29.04
N VAL A 540 4.75 -7.29 -30.24
CA VAL A 540 4.46 -8.01 -31.49
C VAL A 540 5.71 -8.55 -32.17
N ASN A 541 6.85 -7.84 -32.04
CA ASN A 541 8.14 -8.25 -32.62
C ASN A 541 9.28 -7.58 -31.86
N ARG A 542 9.94 -8.30 -30.95
CA ARG A 542 10.99 -7.74 -30.10
C ARG A 542 12.27 -7.35 -30.88
N SER A 543 12.57 -8.04 -31.97
CA SER A 543 13.84 -7.91 -32.72
C SER A 543 13.81 -6.84 -33.81
N ARG A 544 12.67 -6.21 -34.08
CA ARG A 544 12.57 -5.12 -35.06
C ARG A 544 13.56 -4.00 -34.76
N ARG A 545 14.25 -3.52 -35.81
CA ARG A 545 15.21 -2.41 -35.70
C ARG A 545 14.52 -1.14 -35.19
N GLU A 546 13.42 -0.77 -35.82
CA GLU A 546 12.63 0.38 -35.41
C GLU A 546 11.85 0.10 -34.12
N PRO A 547 12.07 0.87 -33.02
CA PRO A 547 11.41 0.64 -31.76
C PRO A 547 9.89 0.67 -31.84
N VAL A 548 9.32 1.54 -32.66
CA VAL A 548 7.86 1.72 -32.83
C VAL A 548 7.17 0.47 -33.38
N ASP A 549 7.87 -0.37 -34.12
CA ASP A 549 7.33 -1.59 -34.71
C ASP A 549 7.43 -2.82 -33.80
N ARG A 550 8.06 -2.66 -32.65
CA ARG A 550 8.20 -3.75 -31.65
C ARG A 550 6.93 -4.02 -30.88
N ILE A 551 6.03 -3.03 -30.84
CA ILE A 551 4.82 -3.08 -29.99
C ILE A 551 3.60 -2.55 -30.73
N LYS A 552 2.41 -2.89 -30.20
CA LYS A 552 1.14 -2.18 -30.48
C LYS A 552 0.60 -1.63 -29.17
N LEU A 553 0.12 -0.39 -29.16
CA LEU A 553 -0.54 0.18 -28.00
C LEU A 553 -1.91 -0.46 -27.79
N ARG A 554 -2.40 -0.47 -26.56
CA ARG A 554 -3.73 -1.01 -26.23
C ARG A 554 -4.85 -0.37 -27.08
N SER A 555 -4.73 0.91 -27.43
CA SER A 555 -5.68 1.63 -28.28
C SER A 555 -5.74 1.13 -29.72
N GLU A 556 -4.70 0.42 -30.20
CA GLU A 556 -4.61 -0.11 -31.55
C GLU A 556 -5.05 -1.58 -31.63
N ILE A 557 -5.38 -2.21 -30.49
CA ILE A 557 -5.75 -3.62 -30.44
C ILE A 557 -7.25 -3.77 -30.66
N ASN A 558 -7.59 -4.49 -31.72
CA ASN A 558 -8.95 -4.96 -31.88
C ASN A 558 -9.24 -6.06 -30.82
N PRO A 559 -10.31 -5.92 -30.00
CA PRO A 559 -10.65 -6.92 -28.97
C PRO A 559 -10.83 -8.35 -29.48
N ASN A 560 -11.18 -8.52 -30.75
CA ASN A 560 -11.41 -9.82 -31.39
C ASN A 560 -10.11 -10.48 -31.93
N CYS A 561 -8.96 -9.80 -31.86
CA CYS A 561 -7.69 -10.37 -32.28
C CYS A 561 -7.07 -11.25 -31.20
N SER A 562 -6.37 -12.31 -31.65
CA SER A 562 -5.65 -13.25 -30.80
C SER A 562 -4.14 -13.22 -31.03
N SER A 563 -3.41 -14.10 -30.33
CA SER A 563 -1.95 -14.24 -30.46
C SER A 563 -1.48 -14.66 -31.84
N SER A 564 -2.37 -15.10 -32.75
CA SER A 564 -2.06 -15.31 -34.19
C SER A 564 -1.57 -14.03 -34.88
N ALA A 565 -1.88 -12.84 -34.36
CA ALA A 565 -1.40 -11.57 -34.90
C ALA A 565 0.01 -11.16 -34.39
N ILE A 566 0.65 -11.99 -33.57
CA ILE A 566 2.01 -11.79 -33.06
C ILE A 566 2.98 -12.65 -33.87
N ASN A 567 4.13 -12.10 -34.25
CA ASN A 567 5.15 -12.89 -34.92
C ASN A 567 5.93 -13.82 -33.96
N ARG A 568 6.79 -14.67 -34.53
CA ARG A 568 7.60 -15.65 -33.79
C ARG A 568 8.37 -15.02 -32.61
N ASP A 569 9.05 -13.88 -32.83
CA ASP A 569 9.86 -13.22 -31.79
C ASP A 569 9.00 -12.67 -30.65
N GLY A 570 7.77 -12.20 -30.93
CA GLY A 570 6.80 -11.79 -29.95
C GLY A 570 6.29 -12.98 -29.13
N ILE A 571 6.03 -14.13 -29.77
CA ILE A 571 5.65 -15.39 -29.11
C ILE A 571 6.76 -15.84 -28.16
N GLU A 572 8.03 -15.88 -28.64
CA GLU A 572 9.16 -16.27 -27.76
C GLU A 572 9.36 -15.32 -26.58
N PHE A 573 9.10 -14.03 -26.75
CA PHE A 573 9.09 -13.09 -25.63
C PHE A 573 8.08 -13.49 -24.54
N TYR A 574 6.85 -13.86 -24.92
CA TYR A 574 5.82 -14.26 -23.96
C TYR A 574 6.10 -15.65 -23.37
N LYS A 575 6.66 -16.59 -24.14
CA LYS A 575 7.12 -17.90 -23.62
C LYS A 575 8.16 -17.72 -22.52
N ALA A 576 9.15 -16.83 -22.72
CA ALA A 576 10.15 -16.54 -21.69
C ALA A 576 9.53 -15.91 -20.43
N LEU A 577 8.48 -15.09 -20.56
CA LEU A 577 7.75 -14.59 -19.40
C LEU A 577 6.97 -15.70 -18.66
N ALA A 578 6.35 -16.62 -19.41
CA ALA A 578 5.63 -17.77 -18.85
C ALA A 578 6.59 -18.71 -18.09
N LEU A 579 7.73 -19.05 -18.70
CA LEU A 579 8.77 -19.88 -18.08
C LEU A 579 9.23 -19.27 -16.75
N ARG A 580 9.58 -18.00 -16.77
CA ARG A 580 9.97 -17.28 -15.53
C ARG A 580 8.87 -17.31 -14.47
N ALA A 581 7.63 -17.07 -14.86
CA ALA A 581 6.50 -17.06 -13.96
C ALA A 581 6.20 -18.45 -13.37
N SER A 582 6.33 -19.51 -14.19
CA SER A 582 6.16 -20.90 -13.73
C SER A 582 7.28 -21.30 -12.78
N LEU A 583 8.53 -20.94 -13.05
CA LEU A 583 9.64 -21.18 -12.14
C LEU A 583 9.48 -20.46 -10.80
N SER A 584 8.80 -19.31 -10.74
CA SER A 584 8.49 -18.65 -9.48
C SER A 584 7.53 -19.48 -8.60
N ILE A 585 6.78 -20.41 -9.17
CA ILE A 585 5.91 -21.33 -8.42
C ILE A 585 6.59 -22.69 -8.21
N LEU A 586 7.29 -23.21 -9.21
CA LEU A 586 7.77 -24.60 -9.22
C LEU A 586 9.16 -24.78 -8.60
N SER A 587 9.99 -23.73 -8.56
CA SER A 587 11.36 -23.84 -8.03
C SER A 587 11.46 -24.24 -6.55
N PRO A 588 10.53 -23.84 -5.63
CA PRO A 588 10.56 -24.35 -4.25
C PRO A 588 10.39 -25.87 -4.14
N PHE A 589 9.82 -26.50 -5.16
CA PHE A 589 9.60 -27.96 -5.26
C PHE A 589 10.72 -28.68 -6.03
N GLY A 590 11.86 -28.01 -6.27
CA GLY A 590 13.01 -28.58 -6.95
C GLY A 590 12.95 -28.62 -8.48
N ILE A 591 11.95 -28.00 -9.11
CA ILE A 591 11.84 -27.94 -10.57
C ILE A 591 12.73 -26.80 -11.10
N THR A 592 13.63 -27.19 -12.02
CA THR A 592 14.58 -26.29 -12.67
C THR A 592 14.11 -25.88 -14.07
N GLU A 593 14.84 -24.96 -14.69
CA GLU A 593 14.56 -24.47 -16.04
C GLU A 593 14.69 -25.59 -17.09
N ASP A 594 15.67 -26.49 -16.91
CA ASP A 594 15.95 -27.61 -17.82
C ASP A 594 14.81 -28.64 -17.90
N ILE A 595 13.97 -28.71 -16.88
CA ILE A 595 12.80 -29.62 -16.86
C ILE A 595 11.63 -29.01 -17.66
N LEU A 596 11.59 -27.68 -17.79
CA LEU A 596 10.50 -26.95 -18.46
C LEU A 596 10.84 -26.57 -19.93
N LEU A 597 12.10 -26.72 -20.34
CA LEU A 597 12.56 -26.50 -21.73
C LEU A 597 12.59 -27.80 -22.50
#